data_02ba24c4fa4e18d07b90fa333dd4cef4
#
_entry.id   02ba24c4fa4e18d07b90fa333dd4cef4
#
_cell.length_a   1.000
_cell.length_b   1.000
_cell.length_c   1.000
_cell.angle_alpha   90.00
_cell.angle_beta   90.00
_cell.angle_gamma   90.00
#
_symmetry.space_group_name_H-M   'P 1'
#
loop_
_entity.id
_entity.type
_entity.pdbx_description
1 polymer ?
#
loop_
_entity_poly.entity_id
_entity_poly.type
_entity_poly.pdbx_seq_one_letter_code
_entity_poly.pdbx_strand_id
1 'polypeptide(L)'
;MCKREMTLGEEIIGLSTRGIDTPTVERIYRKYIEMAADKESKEAMRAYCINDELAIKEFVNALFGAPAKSDLEDAEVGDKTTIKLSGLGEFTATVHKVTDDKVMLIFDDYVAERPMNESDTNKGGFEDSDLNKWLHTEFVKALPYSIRARLTDVTIPTVGEMFGWDDEWDRNHFEADNDKQLPLMKQRRNRVAYYNNECECGWLRNATKKKFSSAYFAVVHYGGAASAAGASSSRGVRPEIWLVK
;
A
#
# COMPACT_ATOMS: atom_id res chain seq x y z
N MET A 1 40.29 1.65 21.61
CA MET A 1 39.79 1.36 20.25
C MET A 1 39.01 2.59 19.79
N CYS A 2 39.59 3.40 18.91
CA CYS A 2 38.92 4.57 18.35
C CYS A 2 37.81 4.06 17.41
N LYS A 3 36.53 4.35 17.70
CA LYS A 3 35.44 4.08 16.75
C LYS A 3 35.70 4.97 15.53
N ARG A 4 35.95 4.35 14.39
CA ARG A 4 36.02 5.05 13.10
C ARG A 4 34.71 5.79 12.93
N GLU A 5 34.76 7.11 12.80
CA GLU A 5 33.57 7.90 12.39
C GLU A 5 33.15 7.41 11.01
N MET A 6 31.87 7.02 10.89
CA MET A 6 31.29 6.70 9.59
C MET A 6 31.35 7.92 8.69
N THR A 7 31.72 7.71 7.45
CA THR A 7 31.63 8.79 6.45
C THR A 7 30.15 9.08 6.17
N LEU A 8 29.86 10.30 5.76
CA LEU A 8 28.52 10.70 5.36
C LEU A 8 27.91 9.76 4.31
N GLY A 9 28.75 9.25 3.39
CA GLY A 9 28.32 8.27 2.39
C GLY A 9 27.86 6.95 3.00
N GLU A 10 28.53 6.47 4.06
CA GLU A 10 28.11 5.26 4.78
C GLU A 10 26.81 5.47 5.55
N GLU A 11 26.59 6.68 6.11
CA GLU A 11 25.33 7.05 6.76
C GLU A 11 24.17 7.11 5.74
N ILE A 12 24.38 7.67 4.56
CA ILE A 12 23.39 7.77 3.48
C ILE A 12 23.05 6.41 2.89
N ILE A 13 24.05 5.53 2.72
CA ILE A 13 23.82 4.13 2.34
C ILE A 13 22.97 3.43 3.40
N GLY A 14 23.20 3.71 4.69
CA GLY A 14 22.35 3.24 5.79
C GLY A 14 20.90 3.70 5.68
N LEU A 15 20.63 4.91 5.20
CA LEU A 15 19.25 5.40 4.92
C LEU A 15 18.62 4.68 3.73
N SER A 16 19.38 4.47 2.67
CA SER A 16 18.93 3.75 1.47
C SER A 16 18.51 2.30 1.80
N THR A 17 19.26 1.61 2.66
CA THR A 17 18.95 0.24 3.11
C THR A 17 17.68 0.16 3.99
N ARG A 18 17.18 1.28 4.49
CA ARG A 18 15.93 1.38 5.27
C ARG A 18 14.69 1.70 4.42
N GLY A 19 14.80 1.60 3.11
CA GLY A 19 13.66 1.74 2.19
C GLY A 19 13.35 3.16 1.71
N ILE A 20 14.26 4.12 1.94
CA ILE A 20 14.15 5.45 1.31
C ILE A 20 14.62 5.32 -0.14
N ASP A 21 13.85 5.84 -1.09
CA ASP A 21 14.18 5.75 -2.51
C ASP A 21 15.47 6.52 -2.86
N THR A 22 16.22 6.00 -3.84
CA THR A 22 17.51 6.57 -4.25
C THR A 22 17.45 8.06 -4.63
N PRO A 23 16.46 8.56 -5.40
CA PRO A 23 16.36 10.00 -5.69
C PRO A 23 16.16 10.86 -4.43
N THR A 24 15.42 10.38 -3.45
CA THR A 24 15.24 11.07 -2.16
C THR A 24 16.55 11.10 -1.37
N VAL A 25 17.28 9.98 -1.31
CA VAL A 25 18.59 9.89 -0.67
C VAL A 25 19.59 10.83 -1.33
N GLU A 26 19.66 10.87 -2.68
CA GLU A 26 20.54 11.79 -3.42
C GLU A 26 20.18 13.26 -3.16
N ARG A 27 18.90 13.61 -3.09
CA ARG A 27 18.44 14.96 -2.80
C ARG A 27 18.80 15.38 -1.37
N ILE A 28 18.63 14.47 -0.39
CA ILE A 28 19.06 14.68 1.00
C ILE A 28 20.57 14.92 1.03
N TYR A 29 21.35 14.11 0.31
CA TYR A 29 22.80 14.23 0.22
C TYR A 29 23.26 15.58 -0.35
N ARG A 30 22.68 16.02 -1.47
CA ARG A 30 23.03 17.32 -2.07
C ARG A 30 22.77 18.46 -1.10
N LYS A 31 21.61 18.47 -0.46
CA LYS A 31 21.26 19.51 0.51
C LYS A 31 22.11 19.46 1.78
N TYR A 32 22.52 18.26 2.21
CA TYR A 32 23.47 18.09 3.32
C TYR A 32 24.84 18.68 2.97
N ILE A 33 25.36 18.47 1.75
CA ILE A 33 26.61 19.07 1.30
C ILE A 33 26.51 20.60 1.28
N GLU A 34 25.39 21.15 0.83
CA GLU A 34 25.13 22.60 0.85
C GLU A 34 25.13 23.17 2.29
N MET A 35 24.52 22.45 3.23
CA MET A 35 24.46 22.84 4.64
C MET A 35 25.75 22.51 5.44
N ALA A 36 26.56 21.56 4.98
CA ALA A 36 27.83 21.17 5.61
C ALA A 36 28.92 22.25 5.58
N ALA A 37 28.69 23.32 4.85
CA ALA A 37 29.54 24.53 4.90
C ALA A 37 29.33 25.33 6.20
N ASP A 38 28.19 25.15 6.90
CA ASP A 38 27.88 25.84 8.16
C ASP A 38 28.03 24.91 9.38
N LYS A 39 28.79 25.37 10.39
CA LYS A 39 29.18 24.56 11.56
C LYS A 39 28.00 24.25 12.49
N GLU A 40 27.05 25.18 12.66
CA GLU A 40 25.85 25.01 13.49
C GLU A 40 24.89 23.98 12.89
N SER A 41 24.70 24.02 11.58
CA SER A 41 23.89 23.05 10.86
C SER A 41 24.46 21.65 10.92
N LYS A 42 25.80 21.49 10.99
CA LYS A 42 26.49 20.21 11.14
C LYS A 42 26.21 19.52 12.48
N GLU A 43 26.17 20.26 13.57
CA GLU A 43 25.89 19.71 14.90
C GLU A 43 24.41 19.33 15.05
N ALA A 44 23.50 20.15 14.53
CA ALA A 44 22.06 19.85 14.48
C ALA A 44 21.78 18.58 13.65
N MET A 45 22.43 18.42 12.51
CA MET A 45 22.27 17.24 11.65
C MET A 45 22.81 15.97 12.29
N ARG A 46 23.94 16.04 13.02
CA ARG A 46 24.45 14.90 13.77
C ARG A 46 23.51 14.45 14.87
N ALA A 47 22.84 15.37 15.55
CA ALA A 47 21.86 15.08 16.57
C ALA A 47 20.60 14.38 15.99
N TYR A 48 20.18 14.75 14.77
CA TYR A 48 19.02 14.16 14.09
C TYR A 48 19.31 12.81 13.41
N CYS A 49 20.54 12.57 12.96
CA CYS A 49 20.89 11.33 12.24
C CYS A 49 21.18 10.12 13.15
N ILE A 50 21.10 10.29 14.48
CA ILE A 50 21.47 9.23 15.42
C ILE A 50 20.22 8.44 15.87
N ASN A 51 19.98 7.31 15.23
CA ASN A 51 19.31 6.11 15.75
C ASN A 51 17.79 6.05 15.82
N ASP A 52 17.00 6.96 15.26
CA ASP A 52 15.55 6.86 15.33
C ASP A 52 14.89 7.14 13.99
N GLU A 53 14.02 6.23 13.56
CA GLU A 53 13.21 6.36 12.35
C GLU A 53 12.31 7.60 12.39
N LEU A 54 11.85 7.98 13.60
CA LEU A 54 11.09 9.20 13.86
C LEU A 54 11.96 10.44 13.63
N ALA A 55 13.19 10.45 14.12
CA ALA A 55 14.13 11.55 13.94
C ALA A 55 14.53 11.74 12.48
N ILE A 56 14.66 10.65 11.71
CA ILE A 56 14.89 10.71 10.25
C ILE A 56 13.67 11.32 9.56
N LYS A 57 12.46 10.94 9.95
CA LYS A 57 11.21 11.49 9.41
C LYS A 57 11.08 12.98 9.73
N GLU A 58 11.37 13.39 10.95
CA GLU A 58 11.38 14.81 11.37
C GLU A 58 12.46 15.61 10.64
N PHE A 59 13.65 15.05 10.46
CA PHE A 59 14.73 15.67 9.70
C PHE A 59 14.37 15.85 8.22
N VAL A 60 13.78 14.84 7.57
CA VAL A 60 13.29 14.93 6.20
C VAL A 60 12.19 15.99 6.09
N ASN A 61 11.26 16.05 7.04
CA ASN A 61 10.22 17.07 7.10
C ASN A 61 10.79 18.48 7.33
N ALA A 62 11.84 18.64 8.13
CA ALA A 62 12.50 19.91 8.37
C ALA A 62 13.29 20.40 7.15
N LEU A 63 13.91 19.49 6.39
CA LEU A 63 14.67 19.85 5.18
C LEU A 63 13.79 20.16 3.97
N PHE A 64 12.68 19.46 3.82
CA PHE A 64 11.80 19.51 2.63
C PHE A 64 10.47 20.20 2.89
N GLY A 65 10.26 20.69 4.11
CA GLY A 65 8.97 21.08 4.64
C GLY A 65 8.23 19.84 5.11
N ALA A 66 7.49 19.96 6.22
CA ALA A 66 6.40 19.01 6.48
C ALA A 66 5.59 18.92 5.19
N PRO A 67 5.14 17.73 4.77
CA PRO A 67 4.26 17.66 3.62
C PRO A 67 3.20 18.74 3.81
N ALA A 68 2.99 19.58 2.79
CA ALA A 68 1.98 20.64 2.82
C ALA A 68 0.73 20.04 3.47
N LYS A 69 0.03 20.81 4.35
CA LYS A 69 -1.24 20.39 4.94
C LYS A 69 -1.96 19.55 3.91
N SER A 70 -2.19 18.30 4.24
CA SER A 70 -2.50 17.34 3.21
C SER A 70 -3.85 17.63 2.64
N ASP A 71 -3.96 17.55 1.34
CA ASP A 71 -5.25 17.43 0.64
C ASP A 71 -6.16 16.33 1.25
N LEU A 72 -5.62 15.49 2.15
CA LEU A 72 -6.36 14.45 2.86
C LEU A 72 -7.17 14.95 4.07
N GLU A 73 -6.88 16.14 4.63
CA GLU A 73 -7.70 16.69 5.73
C GLU A 73 -9.14 16.96 5.26
N ASP A 74 -9.27 17.46 4.02
CA ASP A 74 -10.55 17.79 3.39
C ASP A 74 -11.03 16.70 2.41
N ALA A 75 -10.41 15.50 2.43
CA ALA A 75 -10.73 14.43 1.52
C ALA A 75 -12.17 13.91 1.72
N GLU A 76 -12.88 13.74 0.62
CA GLU A 76 -14.23 13.18 0.57
C GLU A 76 -14.26 11.84 -0.19
N VAL A 77 -15.26 11.02 0.13
CA VAL A 77 -15.49 9.75 -0.61
C VAL A 77 -15.78 10.06 -2.08
N GLY A 78 -14.97 9.48 -2.96
CA GLY A 78 -15.01 9.70 -4.41
C GLY A 78 -13.90 10.57 -4.95
N ASP A 79 -13.14 11.26 -4.10
CA ASP A 79 -11.96 12.00 -4.52
C ASP A 79 -10.91 11.06 -5.12
N LYS A 80 -10.22 11.57 -6.14
CA LYS A 80 -9.22 10.79 -6.88
C LYS A 80 -7.85 11.44 -6.80
N THR A 81 -6.85 10.60 -6.66
CA THR A 81 -5.46 11.03 -6.72
C THR A 81 -4.66 10.11 -7.64
N THR A 82 -3.63 10.65 -8.26
CA THR A 82 -2.70 9.86 -9.08
C THR A 82 -1.48 9.52 -8.25
N ILE A 83 -1.13 8.24 -8.21
CA ILE A 83 0.01 7.72 -7.47
C ILE A 83 0.99 7.08 -8.46
N LYS A 84 2.22 7.59 -8.51
CA LYS A 84 3.29 7.02 -9.30
C LYS A 84 4.04 5.97 -8.49
N LEU A 85 3.85 4.70 -8.84
CA LEU A 85 4.54 3.57 -8.22
C LEU A 85 5.89 3.34 -8.92
N SER A 86 6.97 3.30 -8.15
CA SER A 86 8.31 3.06 -8.69
C SER A 86 8.41 1.68 -9.32
N GLY A 87 8.78 1.61 -10.60
CA GLY A 87 8.92 0.36 -11.36
C GLY A 87 7.60 -0.28 -11.83
N LEU A 88 6.43 0.24 -11.42
CA LEU A 88 5.12 -0.31 -11.79
C LEU A 88 4.31 0.62 -12.70
N GLY A 89 4.49 1.94 -12.60
CA GLY A 89 3.76 2.90 -13.42
C GLY A 89 2.98 3.91 -12.61
N GLU A 90 2.01 4.55 -13.28
CA GLU A 90 1.16 5.59 -12.69
C GLU A 90 -0.28 5.11 -12.65
N PHE A 91 -0.92 5.22 -11.48
CA PHE A 91 -2.24 4.68 -11.23
C PHE A 91 -3.12 5.71 -10.53
N THR A 92 -4.41 5.66 -10.79
CA THR A 92 -5.41 6.42 -10.05
C THR A 92 -5.85 5.62 -8.82
N ALA A 93 -5.97 6.28 -7.68
CA ALA A 93 -6.60 5.74 -6.49
C ALA A 93 -7.76 6.64 -6.05
N THR A 94 -8.86 6.03 -5.64
CA THR A 94 -10.09 6.70 -5.21
C THR A 94 -10.26 6.56 -3.70
N VAL A 95 -10.69 7.64 -3.05
CA VAL A 95 -11.07 7.64 -1.62
C VAL A 95 -12.38 6.89 -1.46
N HIS A 96 -12.38 5.81 -0.67
CA HIS A 96 -13.56 4.97 -0.41
C HIS A 96 -14.11 5.12 1.00
N LYS A 97 -13.27 5.52 1.95
CA LYS A 97 -13.69 5.73 3.35
C LYS A 97 -12.87 6.84 3.98
N VAL A 98 -13.53 7.64 4.78
CA VAL A 98 -12.93 8.73 5.55
C VAL A 98 -13.35 8.56 7.00
N THR A 99 -12.38 8.62 7.92
CA THR A 99 -12.57 8.68 9.37
C THR A 99 -12.04 10.02 9.89
N ASP A 100 -12.13 10.23 11.18
CA ASP A 100 -11.63 11.46 11.80
C ASP A 100 -10.13 11.65 11.60
N ASP A 101 -9.36 10.54 11.61
CA ASP A 101 -7.90 10.52 11.59
C ASP A 101 -7.28 9.89 10.33
N LYS A 102 -8.07 9.17 9.51
CA LYS A 102 -7.56 8.39 8.38
C LYS A 102 -8.44 8.47 7.14
N VAL A 103 -7.80 8.17 6.02
CA VAL A 103 -8.43 8.05 4.70
C VAL A 103 -8.04 6.69 4.11
N MET A 104 -9.03 5.96 3.59
CA MET A 104 -8.83 4.73 2.84
C MET A 104 -8.93 5.00 1.35
N LEU A 105 -7.89 4.63 0.62
CA LEU A 105 -7.87 4.66 -0.84
C LEU A 105 -7.80 3.25 -1.40
N ILE A 106 -8.53 3.00 -2.47
CA ILE A 106 -8.40 1.80 -3.29
C ILE A 106 -7.94 2.24 -4.69
N PHE A 107 -6.95 1.54 -5.23
CA PHE A 107 -6.51 1.77 -6.60
C PHE A 107 -7.65 1.44 -7.58
N ASP A 108 -7.85 2.26 -8.61
CA ASP A 108 -8.96 2.07 -9.56
C ASP A 108 -8.72 0.82 -10.43
N ASP A 109 -7.47 0.58 -10.82
CA ASP A 109 -7.04 -0.55 -11.64
C ASP A 109 -6.04 -1.45 -10.92
N TYR A 110 -5.75 -2.62 -11.50
CA TYR A 110 -4.79 -3.56 -10.96
C TYR A 110 -3.36 -3.06 -11.19
N VAL A 111 -2.57 -3.02 -10.13
CA VAL A 111 -1.16 -2.57 -10.18
C VAL A 111 -0.19 -3.70 -10.58
N ALA A 112 -0.64 -4.94 -10.46
CA ALA A 112 0.11 -6.15 -10.81
C ALA A 112 -0.84 -7.32 -11.02
N GLU A 113 -0.35 -8.39 -11.64
CA GLU A 113 -0.94 -9.72 -11.62
C GLU A 113 -0.03 -10.67 -10.84
N ARG A 114 -0.60 -11.35 -9.83
CA ARG A 114 0.15 -12.27 -8.97
C ARG A 114 -0.75 -13.41 -8.47
N PRO A 115 -0.18 -14.58 -8.14
CA PRO A 115 -0.89 -15.56 -7.35
C PRO A 115 -1.09 -15.07 -5.92
N MET A 116 -2.12 -15.58 -5.25
CA MET A 116 -2.31 -15.39 -3.81
C MET A 116 -1.22 -16.15 -3.03
N ASN A 117 -0.94 -17.40 -3.45
CA ASN A 117 0.11 -18.27 -2.94
C ASN A 117 0.80 -19.00 -4.09
N GLU A 118 2.03 -19.44 -3.90
CA GLU A 118 2.73 -20.29 -4.88
C GLU A 118 2.03 -21.64 -5.11
N SER A 119 1.31 -22.13 -4.10
CA SER A 119 0.56 -23.39 -4.15
C SER A 119 -0.93 -23.15 -3.95
N ASP A 120 -1.76 -24.09 -4.48
CA ASP A 120 -3.22 -24.07 -4.30
C ASP A 120 -3.61 -24.43 -2.87
N THR A 121 -3.53 -23.46 -1.97
CA THR A 121 -3.95 -23.57 -0.57
C THR A 121 -4.47 -22.22 -0.06
N ASN A 122 -5.54 -22.25 0.73
CA ASN A 122 -6.01 -21.09 1.47
C ASN A 122 -5.73 -21.21 2.99
N LYS A 123 -4.86 -22.13 3.37
CA LYS A 123 -4.44 -22.30 4.76
C LYS A 123 -3.74 -21.04 5.26
N GLY A 124 -4.14 -20.57 6.44
CA GLY A 124 -3.61 -19.33 7.04
C GLY A 124 -4.29 -18.07 6.53
N GLY A 125 -5.20 -18.18 5.55
CA GLY A 125 -5.93 -17.04 5.01
C GLY A 125 -5.02 -16.07 4.25
N PHE A 126 -5.52 -14.85 4.06
CA PHE A 126 -4.78 -13.77 3.41
C PHE A 126 -3.54 -13.37 4.22
N GLU A 127 -3.63 -13.36 5.55
CA GLU A 127 -2.57 -12.88 6.44
C GLU A 127 -1.25 -13.64 6.26
N ASP A 128 -1.33 -14.96 6.04
CA ASP A 128 -0.15 -15.81 5.81
C ASP A 128 0.24 -15.92 4.33
N SER A 129 -0.51 -15.27 3.41
CA SER A 129 -0.33 -15.42 1.97
C SER A 129 0.97 -14.78 1.46
N ASP A 130 1.46 -15.28 0.31
CA ASP A 130 2.61 -14.70 -0.37
C ASP A 130 2.26 -13.34 -0.98
N LEU A 131 1.00 -13.13 -1.37
CA LEU A 131 0.52 -11.82 -1.82
C LEU A 131 0.56 -10.78 -0.71
N ASN A 132 0.14 -11.13 0.51
CA ASN A 132 0.23 -10.21 1.66
C ASN A 132 1.68 -9.82 1.96
N LYS A 133 2.60 -10.78 1.94
CA LYS A 133 4.04 -10.52 2.08
C LYS A 133 4.56 -9.55 1.01
N TRP A 134 4.16 -9.77 -0.25
CA TRP A 134 4.53 -8.88 -1.36
C TRP A 134 3.98 -7.45 -1.17
N LEU A 135 2.74 -7.30 -0.72
CA LEU A 135 2.15 -5.99 -0.43
C LEU A 135 2.99 -5.22 0.59
N HIS A 136 3.37 -5.88 1.70
CA HIS A 136 4.13 -5.26 2.78
C HIS A 136 5.61 -5.07 2.50
N THR A 137 6.16 -5.72 1.46
CA THR A 137 7.58 -5.62 1.10
C THR A 137 7.80 -4.86 -0.21
N GLU A 138 7.36 -5.41 -1.33
CA GLU A 138 7.64 -4.88 -2.67
C GLU A 138 6.73 -3.70 -3.02
N PHE A 139 5.41 -3.85 -2.81
CA PHE A 139 4.45 -2.80 -3.16
C PHE A 139 4.65 -1.56 -2.28
N VAL A 140 4.83 -1.71 -0.97
CA VAL A 140 5.11 -0.58 -0.07
C VAL A 140 6.37 0.18 -0.49
N LYS A 141 7.42 -0.52 -0.94
CA LYS A 141 8.64 0.13 -1.46
C LYS A 141 8.39 0.91 -2.75
N ALA A 142 7.44 0.48 -3.58
CA ALA A 142 7.08 1.16 -4.82
C ALA A 142 6.28 2.45 -4.59
N LEU A 143 5.60 2.60 -3.43
CA LEU A 143 4.86 3.82 -3.08
C LEU A 143 5.80 5.03 -2.95
N PRO A 144 5.37 6.24 -3.38
CA PRO A 144 6.09 7.48 -3.11
C PRO A 144 6.30 7.69 -1.61
N TYR A 145 7.41 8.33 -1.25
CA TYR A 145 7.71 8.62 0.16
C TYR A 145 6.58 9.39 0.86
N SER A 146 5.96 10.36 0.21
CA SER A 146 4.83 11.14 0.75
C SER A 146 3.63 10.27 1.17
N ILE A 147 3.36 9.19 0.44
CA ILE A 147 2.33 8.21 0.76
C ILE A 147 2.82 7.27 1.87
N ARG A 148 4.04 6.71 1.73
CA ARG A 148 4.61 5.80 2.74
C ARG A 148 4.71 6.43 4.12
N ALA A 149 5.05 7.71 4.20
CA ALA A 149 5.19 8.43 5.46
C ALA A 149 3.87 8.54 6.25
N ARG A 150 2.73 8.35 5.59
CA ARG A 150 1.38 8.38 6.16
C ARG A 150 0.70 7.02 6.20
N LEU A 151 1.34 6.01 5.61
CA LEU A 151 0.77 4.68 5.49
C LEU A 151 0.63 4.03 6.88
N THR A 152 -0.58 3.63 7.23
CA THR A 152 -0.86 2.89 8.45
C THR A 152 -1.19 1.44 8.19
N ASP A 153 -1.69 1.14 6.99
CA ASP A 153 -2.02 -0.22 6.58
C ASP A 153 -2.04 -0.36 5.06
N VAL A 154 -1.74 -1.55 4.57
CA VAL A 154 -1.84 -1.94 3.17
C VAL A 154 -2.42 -3.34 3.06
N THR A 155 -3.43 -3.50 2.22
CA THR A 155 -4.14 -4.75 2.03
C THR A 155 -4.78 -4.81 0.65
N ILE A 156 -5.73 -5.71 0.43
CA ILE A 156 -6.67 -5.74 -0.69
C ILE A 156 -8.10 -5.79 -0.14
N PRO A 157 -9.13 -5.39 -0.90
CA PRO A 157 -10.49 -5.35 -0.41
C PRO A 157 -11.05 -6.70 0.04
N THR A 158 -12.06 -6.66 0.90
CA THR A 158 -12.84 -7.84 1.30
C THR A 158 -14.09 -8.07 0.44
N VAL A 159 -14.71 -9.24 0.57
CA VAL A 159 -16.04 -9.53 0.03
C VAL A 159 -17.08 -8.56 0.61
N GLY A 160 -17.02 -8.31 1.93
CA GLY A 160 -17.90 -7.35 2.59
C GLY A 160 -17.80 -5.95 2.00
N GLU A 161 -16.58 -5.45 1.79
CA GLU A 161 -16.32 -4.12 1.20
C GLU A 161 -16.80 -4.01 -0.25
N MET A 162 -16.63 -5.05 -1.03
CA MET A 162 -16.98 -5.05 -2.45
C MET A 162 -18.45 -5.34 -2.71
N PHE A 163 -19.07 -6.27 -1.99
CA PHE A 163 -20.42 -6.78 -2.30
C PHE A 163 -21.40 -6.63 -1.15
N GLY A 164 -20.95 -6.48 0.08
CA GLY A 164 -21.75 -6.70 1.27
C GLY A 164 -21.98 -8.20 1.51
N TRP A 165 -22.85 -8.51 2.44
CA TRP A 165 -23.16 -9.90 2.82
C TRP A 165 -24.63 -10.27 2.62
N ASP A 166 -25.33 -9.57 1.72
CA ASP A 166 -26.75 -9.83 1.45
C ASP A 166 -26.98 -11.07 0.56
N ASP A 167 -25.99 -11.38 -0.30
CA ASP A 167 -26.07 -12.52 -1.21
C ASP A 167 -25.85 -13.86 -0.45
N GLU A 168 -26.73 -14.83 -0.69
CA GLU A 168 -26.66 -16.13 -0.07
C GLU A 168 -25.47 -16.95 -0.58
N TRP A 169 -25.13 -16.82 -1.86
CA TRP A 169 -23.99 -17.50 -2.44
C TRP A 169 -22.70 -17.06 -1.76
N ASP A 170 -22.49 -15.75 -1.58
CA ASP A 170 -21.31 -15.20 -0.91
C ASP A 170 -21.19 -15.73 0.52
N ARG A 171 -22.29 -15.69 1.29
CA ARG A 171 -22.33 -16.24 2.65
C ARG A 171 -22.05 -17.73 2.72
N ASN A 172 -22.41 -18.49 1.70
CA ASN A 172 -22.20 -19.94 1.68
C ASN A 172 -20.78 -20.34 1.26
N HIS A 173 -20.08 -19.50 0.51
CA HIS A 173 -18.80 -19.85 -0.11
C HIS A 173 -17.60 -19.24 0.58
N PHE A 174 -17.69 -18.02 1.12
CA PHE A 174 -16.56 -17.29 1.68
C PHE A 174 -16.56 -17.27 3.21
N GLU A 175 -15.37 -17.25 3.80
CA GLU A 175 -15.19 -16.90 5.19
C GLU A 175 -15.64 -15.46 5.41
N ALA A 176 -16.49 -15.24 6.43
CA ALA A 176 -17.07 -13.93 6.66
C ALA A 176 -16.02 -12.95 7.22
N ASP A 177 -16.12 -11.71 6.78
CA ASP A 177 -15.53 -10.55 7.43
C ASP A 177 -16.63 -9.73 8.13
N ASN A 178 -16.24 -8.65 8.81
CA ASN A 178 -17.17 -7.74 9.48
C ASN A 178 -17.40 -6.45 8.70
N ASP A 179 -16.92 -6.37 7.46
CA ASP A 179 -16.96 -5.17 6.65
C ASP A 179 -18.34 -4.96 6.05
N LYS A 180 -18.67 -3.69 5.84
CA LYS A 180 -19.88 -3.28 5.14
C LYS A 180 -19.52 -2.84 3.73
N GLN A 181 -20.45 -3.07 2.80
CA GLN A 181 -20.25 -2.64 1.43
C GLN A 181 -19.94 -1.14 1.34
N LEU A 182 -18.82 -0.84 0.71
CA LEU A 182 -18.39 0.54 0.46
C LEU A 182 -19.41 1.25 -0.45
N PRO A 183 -19.78 2.50 -0.15
CA PRO A 183 -20.82 3.23 -0.90
C PRO A 183 -20.59 3.22 -2.41
N LEU A 184 -19.36 3.45 -2.87
CA LEU A 184 -19.02 3.47 -4.29
C LEU A 184 -19.11 2.07 -4.93
N MET A 185 -18.84 1.00 -4.17
CA MET A 185 -18.88 -0.39 -4.66
C MET A 185 -20.30 -0.94 -4.83
N LYS A 186 -21.34 -0.21 -4.37
CA LYS A 186 -22.73 -0.53 -4.71
C LYS A 186 -22.98 -0.49 -6.22
N GLN A 187 -22.26 0.36 -6.94
CA GLN A 187 -22.30 0.40 -8.40
C GLN A 187 -21.35 -0.67 -8.97
N ARG A 188 -21.94 -1.65 -9.68
CA ARG A 188 -21.19 -2.80 -10.24
C ARG A 188 -19.99 -2.39 -11.09
N ARG A 189 -20.10 -1.31 -11.86
CA ARG A 189 -19.01 -0.78 -12.71
C ARG A 189 -17.76 -0.42 -11.91
N ASN A 190 -17.89 0.06 -10.65
CA ASN A 190 -16.76 0.45 -9.82
C ASN A 190 -15.99 -0.74 -9.25
N ARG A 191 -16.56 -1.94 -9.34
CA ARG A 191 -15.89 -3.19 -8.95
C ARG A 191 -15.03 -3.76 -10.07
N VAL A 192 -15.32 -3.40 -11.34
CA VAL A 192 -14.52 -3.80 -12.49
C VAL A 192 -13.23 -3.01 -12.49
N ALA A 193 -12.12 -3.69 -12.74
CA ALA A 193 -10.81 -3.09 -12.88
C ALA A 193 -10.03 -3.73 -14.04
N TYR A 194 -8.98 -3.07 -14.49
CA TYR A 194 -8.24 -3.44 -15.68
C TYR A 194 -6.77 -3.73 -15.34
N TYR A 195 -6.18 -4.61 -16.10
CA TYR A 195 -4.73 -4.80 -16.17
C TYR A 195 -4.31 -4.76 -17.63
N ASN A 196 -3.33 -3.90 -17.98
CA ASN A 196 -2.89 -3.69 -19.36
C ASN A 196 -4.03 -3.44 -20.37
N ASN A 197 -5.05 -2.66 -19.96
CA ASN A 197 -6.27 -2.34 -20.71
C ASN A 197 -7.24 -3.53 -20.94
N GLU A 198 -7.04 -4.64 -20.28
CA GLU A 198 -7.96 -5.78 -20.32
C GLU A 198 -8.71 -5.92 -18.99
N CYS A 199 -10.02 -6.22 -19.06
CA CYS A 199 -10.80 -6.53 -17.85
C CYS A 199 -10.34 -7.86 -17.29
N GLU A 200 -9.89 -7.85 -16.03
CA GLU A 200 -9.40 -9.05 -15.38
C GLU A 200 -10.16 -9.38 -14.08
N CYS A 201 -9.99 -10.60 -13.60
CA CYS A 201 -10.43 -10.98 -12.26
C CYS A 201 -9.38 -10.52 -11.24
N GLY A 202 -9.81 -9.95 -10.11
CA GLY A 202 -8.91 -9.47 -9.07
C GLY A 202 -9.15 -10.11 -7.72
N TRP A 203 -8.07 -10.29 -6.95
CA TRP A 203 -8.11 -10.89 -5.63
C TRP A 203 -8.89 -10.09 -4.60
N LEU A 204 -9.56 -10.83 -3.70
CA LEU A 204 -10.09 -10.34 -2.42
C LEU A 204 -9.47 -11.14 -1.27
N ARG A 205 -9.51 -10.58 -0.05
CA ARG A 205 -8.89 -11.19 1.14
C ARG A 205 -9.53 -12.50 1.58
N ASN A 206 -10.81 -12.70 1.31
CA ASN A 206 -11.57 -13.80 1.88
C ASN A 206 -11.16 -15.14 1.28
N ALA A 207 -10.69 -16.04 2.13
CA ALA A 207 -10.57 -17.44 1.78
C ALA A 207 -11.97 -18.06 1.56
N THR A 208 -12.03 -19.09 0.75
CA THR A 208 -13.27 -19.88 0.65
C THR A 208 -13.41 -20.80 1.87
N LYS A 209 -14.65 -21.03 2.31
CA LYS A 209 -14.95 -22.01 3.34
C LYS A 209 -14.47 -23.40 2.94
N LYS A 210 -13.90 -24.13 3.88
CA LYS A 210 -13.34 -25.47 3.65
C LYS A 210 -14.33 -26.43 2.99
N LYS A 211 -15.63 -26.31 3.28
CA LYS A 211 -16.69 -27.14 2.66
C LYS A 211 -16.84 -26.89 1.16
N PHE A 212 -16.43 -25.73 0.67
CA PHE A 212 -16.43 -25.39 -0.74
C PHE A 212 -15.06 -25.70 -1.38
N SER A 213 -13.98 -25.13 -0.84
CA SER A 213 -12.61 -25.40 -1.30
C SER A 213 -11.60 -25.02 -0.21
N SER A 214 -10.53 -25.79 -0.05
CA SER A 214 -9.37 -25.44 0.79
C SER A 214 -8.22 -24.81 -0.01
N ALA A 215 -8.47 -24.49 -1.28
CA ALA A 215 -7.45 -24.01 -2.21
C ALA A 215 -7.79 -22.65 -2.85
N TYR A 216 -8.98 -22.11 -2.60
CA TYR A 216 -9.48 -20.94 -3.32
C TYR A 216 -9.58 -19.71 -2.40
N PHE A 217 -9.50 -18.54 -3.04
CA PHE A 217 -9.85 -17.25 -2.48
C PHE A 217 -10.92 -16.56 -3.32
N ALA A 218 -11.62 -15.63 -2.71
CA ALA A 218 -12.59 -14.77 -3.39
C ALA A 218 -11.89 -13.89 -4.43
N VAL A 219 -12.58 -13.65 -5.53
CA VAL A 219 -12.17 -12.68 -6.55
C VAL A 219 -13.37 -11.83 -6.99
N VAL A 220 -13.10 -10.61 -7.42
CA VAL A 220 -14.00 -9.87 -8.29
C VAL A 220 -13.83 -10.43 -9.70
N HIS A 221 -14.89 -10.98 -10.28
CA HIS A 221 -14.91 -11.41 -11.68
C HIS A 221 -14.81 -10.21 -12.62
N TYR A 222 -14.25 -10.37 -13.81
CA TYR A 222 -14.10 -9.29 -14.81
C TYR A 222 -15.43 -8.54 -15.10
N GLY A 223 -16.58 -9.16 -14.88
CA GLY A 223 -17.88 -8.50 -14.98
C GLY A 223 -18.37 -7.84 -13.69
N GLY A 224 -17.55 -7.73 -12.65
CA GLY A 224 -17.87 -7.07 -11.38
C GLY A 224 -18.81 -7.88 -10.45
N ALA A 225 -18.91 -9.21 -10.61
CA ALA A 225 -19.60 -10.13 -9.70
C ALA A 225 -18.61 -10.82 -8.77
N ALA A 226 -19.08 -11.37 -7.65
CA ALA A 226 -18.27 -12.25 -6.81
C ALA A 226 -17.99 -13.58 -7.52
N SER A 227 -16.80 -14.11 -7.31
CA SER A 227 -16.37 -15.42 -7.82
C SER A 227 -15.21 -15.94 -6.94
N ALA A 228 -14.65 -17.10 -7.29
CA ALA A 228 -13.49 -17.68 -6.60
C ALA A 228 -12.47 -18.19 -7.60
N ALA A 229 -11.19 -18.19 -7.18
CA ALA A 229 -10.08 -18.71 -7.98
C ALA A 229 -9.10 -19.49 -7.10
N GLY A 230 -8.40 -20.46 -7.70
CA GLY A 230 -7.31 -21.20 -7.06
C GLY A 230 -6.18 -20.27 -6.64
N ALA A 231 -5.65 -20.46 -5.45
CA ALA A 231 -4.65 -19.57 -4.86
C ALA A 231 -3.37 -19.42 -5.69
N SER A 232 -3.01 -20.44 -6.46
CA SER A 232 -1.83 -20.40 -7.36
C SER A 232 -2.09 -19.74 -8.72
N SER A 233 -3.35 -19.37 -9.02
CA SER A 233 -3.69 -18.66 -10.26
C SER A 233 -3.19 -17.22 -10.18
N SER A 234 -2.63 -16.68 -11.27
CA SER A 234 -2.34 -15.24 -11.35
C SER A 234 -3.64 -14.47 -11.54
N ARG A 235 -3.86 -13.43 -10.74
CA ARG A 235 -5.01 -12.52 -10.81
C ARG A 235 -4.58 -11.09 -10.52
N GLY A 236 -5.39 -10.15 -10.90
CA GLY A 236 -5.16 -8.74 -10.66
C GLY A 236 -5.09 -8.41 -9.17
N VAL A 237 -4.13 -7.57 -8.81
CA VAL A 237 -3.95 -7.06 -7.45
C VAL A 237 -4.37 -5.61 -7.42
N ARG A 238 -5.41 -5.31 -6.64
CA ARG A 238 -5.98 -3.98 -6.44
C ARG A 238 -5.74 -3.56 -4.98
N PRO A 239 -4.63 -2.87 -4.68
CA PRO A 239 -4.31 -2.53 -3.31
C PRO A 239 -5.31 -1.56 -2.70
N GLU A 240 -5.49 -1.72 -1.40
CA GLU A 240 -6.16 -0.80 -0.50
C GLU A 240 -5.12 -0.26 0.48
N ILE A 241 -5.04 1.06 0.64
CA ILE A 241 -4.11 1.72 1.54
C ILE A 241 -4.84 2.65 2.50
N TRP A 242 -4.41 2.62 3.77
CA TRP A 242 -4.88 3.51 4.80
C TRP A 242 -3.81 4.55 5.13
N LEU A 243 -4.18 5.81 5.07
CA LEU A 243 -3.28 6.93 5.30
C LEU A 243 -3.79 7.78 6.47
N VAL A 244 -2.89 8.23 7.36
CA VAL A 244 -3.22 9.32 8.32
C VAL A 244 -3.42 10.64 7.58
N LYS A 245 -4.39 11.40 8.06
CA LYS A 245 -4.68 12.76 7.60
C LYS A 245 -3.58 13.75 7.93
#